data_61ee45325c280a4dfa9d64354bdae5d6
#
_entry.id   61ee45325c280a4dfa9d64354bdae5d6
#
_cell.length_a   1.000
_cell.length_b   1.000
_cell.length_c   1.000
_cell.angle_alpha   90.00
_cell.angle_beta   90.00
_cell.angle_gamma   90.00
#
_symmetry.space_group_name_H-M   'P 1'
#
loop_
_entity.id
_entity.type
_entity.pdbx_description
1 polymer ?
#
loop_
_entity_poly.entity_id
_entity_poly.type
_entity_poly.pdbx_seq_one_letter_code
_entity_poly.pdbx_strand_id
1 'polypeptide(L)'
;QDSNGFIWEADQRIEGFRLGMAAEGLNLPDGYIIAVQDNEFAGAEALSSLLALSPRPTAVCCISDENAIPLVHALRSYGFRVPEDISVIGFDDWPMAQALNISTVRHDPRSYGALAADAAIRLSRGEILTESCIVVPTTLMLRGTTGPAPRD
;
A
#
# COMPACT_ATOMS: atom_id res chain seq x y z
N GLN A 1 4.47 5.16 17.34
CA GLN A 1 3.70 4.54 18.44
C GLN A 1 3.10 5.67 19.27
N ASP A 2 1.78 5.76 19.34
CA ASP A 2 1.17 6.60 20.35
C ASP A 2 1.31 5.95 21.72
N SER A 3 1.10 6.73 22.77
CA SER A 3 1.29 6.31 24.17
C SER A 3 0.37 5.16 24.65
N ASN A 4 -0.52 4.65 23.79
CA ASN A 4 -1.48 3.60 24.09
C ASN A 4 -1.18 2.24 23.43
N GLY A 5 -0.04 2.11 22.72
CA GLY A 5 0.33 0.85 22.06
C GLY A 5 -0.51 0.50 20.83
N PHE A 6 -1.29 1.43 20.31
CA PHE A 6 -1.98 1.27 19.04
C PHE A 6 -0.95 1.25 17.90
N ILE A 7 -0.88 0.14 17.19
CA ILE A 7 -0.11 0.03 15.95
C ILE A 7 -1.03 0.54 14.84
N TRP A 8 -0.67 1.68 14.27
CA TRP A 8 -1.41 2.24 13.15
C TRP A 8 -1.39 1.27 11.96
N GLU A 9 -2.44 1.25 11.18
CA GLU A 9 -2.56 0.40 9.99
C GLU A 9 -1.36 0.57 9.03
N ALA A 10 -0.84 1.78 8.92
CA ALA A 10 0.37 2.11 8.18
C ALA A 10 1.60 1.33 8.67
N ASP A 11 1.82 1.25 9.98
CA ASP A 11 2.97 0.55 10.55
C ASP A 11 2.91 -0.95 10.25
N GLN A 12 1.70 -1.54 10.28
CA GLN A 12 1.51 -2.95 9.94
C GLN A 12 1.78 -3.24 8.46
N ARG A 13 1.36 -2.35 7.56
CA ARG A 13 1.66 -2.48 6.12
C ARG A 13 3.16 -2.35 5.85
N ILE A 14 3.85 -1.42 6.52
CA ILE A 14 5.31 -1.25 6.43
C ILE A 14 6.02 -2.50 6.94
N GLU A 15 5.59 -3.03 8.08
CA GLU A 15 6.18 -4.25 8.63
C GLU A 15 5.96 -5.46 7.72
N GLY A 16 4.74 -5.63 7.18
CA GLY A 16 4.44 -6.66 6.18
C GLY A 16 5.33 -6.53 4.93
N PHE A 17 5.59 -5.31 4.46
CA PHE A 17 6.50 -5.06 3.35
C PHE A 17 7.95 -5.47 3.69
N ARG A 18 8.44 -5.12 4.88
CA ARG A 18 9.78 -5.54 5.36
C ARG A 18 9.92 -7.06 5.43
N LEU A 19 8.90 -7.73 5.96
CA LEU A 19 8.87 -9.20 6.03
C LEU A 19 8.89 -9.83 4.63
N GLY A 20 8.11 -9.29 3.69
CA GLY A 20 8.12 -9.74 2.30
C GLY A 20 9.48 -9.58 1.62
N MET A 21 10.14 -8.41 1.80
CA MET A 21 11.50 -8.17 1.30
C MET A 21 12.50 -9.16 1.91
N ALA A 22 12.45 -9.35 3.22
CA ALA A 22 13.37 -10.25 3.93
C ALA A 22 13.20 -11.73 3.50
N ALA A 23 11.99 -12.17 3.19
CA ALA A 23 11.71 -13.50 2.68
C ALA A 23 12.41 -13.79 1.33
N GLU A 24 12.63 -12.75 0.53
CA GLU A 24 13.37 -12.82 -0.74
C GLU A 24 14.86 -12.47 -0.58
N GLY A 25 15.37 -12.39 0.65
CA GLY A 25 16.77 -12.04 0.94
C GLY A 25 17.13 -10.59 0.66
N LEU A 26 16.13 -9.71 0.56
CA LEU A 26 16.30 -8.28 0.33
C LEU A 26 16.12 -7.51 1.63
N ASN A 27 16.85 -6.40 1.77
CA ASN A 27 16.70 -5.49 2.89
C ASN A 27 16.10 -4.17 2.43
N LEU A 28 15.21 -3.59 3.23
CA LEU A 28 14.78 -2.22 3.03
C LEU A 28 15.82 -1.30 3.70
N PRO A 29 16.58 -0.49 2.95
CA PRO A 29 17.60 0.38 3.55
C PRO A 29 16.94 1.46 4.42
N ASP A 30 17.68 1.96 5.41
CA ASP A 30 17.24 3.10 6.20
C ASP A 30 17.02 4.33 5.31
N GLY A 31 15.95 5.07 5.58
CA GLY A 31 15.56 6.24 4.80
C GLY A 31 14.75 5.95 3.52
N TYR A 32 14.47 4.68 3.19
CA TYR A 32 13.61 4.33 2.05
C TYR A 32 12.10 4.32 2.39
N ILE A 33 11.75 4.60 3.64
CA ILE A 33 10.37 4.89 4.02
C ILE A 33 10.17 6.39 3.89
N ILE A 34 9.38 6.80 2.91
CA ILE A 34 9.08 8.19 2.60
C ILE A 34 7.72 8.53 3.18
N ALA A 35 7.68 9.44 4.14
CA ALA A 35 6.45 10.03 4.64
C ALA A 35 6.10 11.27 3.82
N VAL A 36 4.86 11.35 3.34
CA VAL A 36 4.32 12.52 2.63
C VAL A 36 3.10 13.03 3.37
N GLN A 37 2.80 14.31 3.20
CA GLN A 37 1.57 14.88 3.73
C GLN A 37 0.39 14.53 2.82
N ASP A 38 -0.78 14.33 3.43
CA ASP A 38 -2.02 14.09 2.70
C ASP A 38 -2.54 15.43 2.14
N ASN A 39 -2.05 15.80 0.97
CA ASN A 39 -2.42 17.03 0.27
C ASN A 39 -2.20 16.90 -1.25
N GLU A 40 -2.58 17.91 -2.01
CA GLU A 40 -2.45 17.97 -3.47
C GLU A 40 -1.01 17.88 -4.00
N PHE A 41 -0.01 18.12 -3.15
CA PHE A 41 1.43 18.06 -3.49
C PHE A 41 2.08 16.72 -3.17
N ALA A 42 1.36 15.78 -2.55
CA ALA A 42 1.89 14.49 -2.08
C ALA A 42 2.70 13.73 -3.15
N GLY A 43 2.20 13.73 -4.40
CA GLY A 43 2.89 13.07 -5.52
C GLY A 43 4.23 13.73 -5.88
N ALA A 44 4.30 15.06 -5.88
CA ALA A 44 5.53 15.81 -6.18
C ALA A 44 6.53 15.69 -5.01
N GLU A 45 6.05 15.70 -3.78
CA GLU A 45 6.87 15.51 -2.57
C GLU A 45 7.47 14.11 -2.54
N ALA A 46 6.66 13.08 -2.80
CA ALA A 46 7.12 11.69 -2.91
C ALA A 46 8.17 11.53 -4.01
N LEU A 47 7.92 12.11 -5.20
CA LEU A 47 8.87 12.08 -6.31
C LEU A 47 10.20 12.75 -5.93
N SER A 48 10.16 13.92 -5.32
CA SER A 48 11.37 14.64 -4.88
C SER A 48 12.20 13.80 -3.93
N SER A 49 11.55 13.20 -2.93
CA SER A 49 12.21 12.32 -1.96
C SER A 49 12.78 11.06 -2.60
N LEU A 50 12.04 10.46 -3.53
CA LEU A 50 12.46 9.28 -4.30
C LEU A 50 13.72 9.56 -5.14
N LEU A 51 13.78 10.73 -5.78
CA LEU A 51 14.92 11.13 -6.60
C LEU A 51 16.20 11.40 -5.77
N ALA A 52 16.06 11.70 -4.50
CA ALA A 52 17.17 11.91 -3.57
C ALA A 52 17.80 10.60 -3.08
N LEU A 53 17.12 9.45 -3.25
CA LEU A 53 17.64 8.15 -2.81
C LEU A 53 18.79 7.65 -3.69
N SER A 54 19.78 7.02 -3.06
CA SER A 54 20.91 6.38 -3.75
C SER A 54 21.28 5.06 -3.05
N PRO A 55 21.23 3.92 -3.77
CA PRO A 55 20.75 3.74 -5.15
C PRO A 55 19.28 4.06 -5.28
N ARG A 56 18.85 4.48 -6.49
CA ARG A 56 17.43 4.73 -6.75
C ARG A 56 16.66 3.40 -6.75
N PRO A 57 15.52 3.29 -6.05
CA PRO A 57 14.71 2.09 -6.11
C PRO A 57 14.06 1.91 -7.48
N THR A 58 13.85 0.66 -7.89
CA THR A 58 13.15 0.28 -9.12
C THR A 58 11.67 -0.04 -8.88
N ALA A 59 11.23 -0.02 -7.64
CA ALA A 59 9.84 -0.21 -7.26
C ALA A 59 9.47 0.61 -6.02
N VAL A 60 8.22 1.04 -5.97
CA VAL A 60 7.63 1.75 -4.83
C VAL A 60 6.32 1.06 -4.42
N CYS A 61 6.23 0.73 -3.13
CA CYS A 61 4.99 0.29 -2.50
C CYS A 61 4.37 1.47 -1.76
N CYS A 62 3.25 1.97 -2.25
CA CYS A 62 2.48 3.03 -1.59
C CYS A 62 1.55 2.43 -0.55
N ILE A 63 1.31 3.19 0.52
CA ILE A 63 0.44 2.74 1.61
C ILE A 63 -1.03 2.67 1.19
N SER A 64 -1.43 3.45 0.18
CA SER A 64 -2.79 3.48 -0.36
C SER A 64 -2.76 3.85 -1.85
N ASP A 65 -3.89 3.67 -2.53
CA ASP A 65 -4.09 4.17 -3.89
C ASP A 65 -4.10 5.70 -3.96
N GLU A 66 -4.50 6.35 -2.87
CA GLU A 66 -4.46 7.81 -2.72
C GLU A 66 -3.04 8.37 -2.83
N ASN A 67 -2.05 7.62 -2.38
CA ASN A 67 -0.63 7.97 -2.56
C ASN A 67 -0.08 7.48 -3.91
N ALA A 68 -0.52 6.31 -4.40
CA ALA A 68 -0.01 5.73 -5.63
C ALA A 68 -0.40 6.54 -6.87
N ILE A 69 -1.66 7.00 -6.94
CA ILE A 69 -2.19 7.75 -8.09
C ILE A 69 -1.39 9.02 -8.37
N PRO A 70 -1.21 9.95 -7.40
CA PRO A 70 -0.45 11.17 -7.63
C PRO A 70 1.04 10.89 -7.88
N LEU A 71 1.63 9.86 -7.26
CA LEU A 71 3.02 9.47 -7.53
C LEU A 71 3.20 8.99 -8.97
N VAL A 72 2.33 8.10 -9.47
CA VAL A 72 2.38 7.64 -10.88
C VAL A 72 2.24 8.80 -11.84
N HIS A 73 1.34 9.75 -11.55
CA HIS A 73 1.18 10.96 -12.35
C HIS A 73 2.46 11.81 -12.35
N ALA A 74 3.04 12.06 -11.18
CA ALA A 74 4.26 12.86 -11.03
C ALA A 74 5.45 12.19 -11.74
N LEU A 75 5.65 10.89 -11.60
CA LEU A 75 6.69 10.12 -12.27
C LEU A 75 6.59 10.28 -13.80
N ARG A 76 5.40 10.05 -14.37
CA ARG A 76 5.16 10.17 -15.81
C ARG A 76 5.37 11.60 -16.30
N SER A 77 4.92 12.60 -15.55
CA SER A 77 5.11 14.02 -15.88
C SER A 77 6.58 14.43 -15.86
N TYR A 78 7.39 13.77 -15.02
CA TYR A 78 8.84 13.99 -14.94
C TYR A 78 9.64 13.18 -15.98
N GLY A 79 8.96 12.35 -16.79
CA GLY A 79 9.57 11.60 -17.89
C GLY A 79 9.94 10.15 -17.55
N PHE A 80 9.59 9.63 -16.37
CA PHE A 80 9.77 8.22 -16.06
C PHE A 80 8.70 7.38 -16.75
N ARG A 81 9.11 6.22 -17.25
CA ARG A 81 8.20 5.18 -17.73
C ARG A 81 7.79 4.31 -16.54
N VAL A 82 6.51 4.19 -16.34
CA VAL A 82 5.93 3.30 -15.34
C VAL A 82 5.15 2.21 -16.09
N PRO A 83 5.58 0.93 -16.03
CA PRO A 83 6.47 0.32 -15.03
C PRO A 83 7.95 0.18 -15.42
N GLU A 84 8.39 0.53 -16.65
CA GLU A 84 9.69 0.11 -17.22
C GLU A 84 10.89 0.67 -16.45
N ASP A 85 10.83 1.90 -15.97
CA ASP A 85 11.91 2.53 -15.19
C ASP A 85 11.69 2.37 -13.69
N ILE A 86 10.40 2.35 -13.26
CA ILE A 86 10.01 2.18 -11.87
C ILE A 86 8.60 1.62 -11.77
N SER A 87 8.44 0.55 -11.01
CA SER A 87 7.14 -0.04 -10.69
C SER A 87 6.49 0.70 -9.51
N VAL A 88 5.15 0.84 -9.55
CA VAL A 88 4.38 1.40 -8.43
C VAL A 88 3.19 0.51 -8.14
N ILE A 89 2.99 0.19 -6.86
CA ILE A 89 1.82 -0.54 -6.37
C ILE A 89 1.16 0.26 -5.25
N GLY A 90 -0.17 0.31 -5.27
CA GLY A 90 -1.02 0.90 -4.23
C GLY A 90 -1.65 -0.13 -3.30
N PHE A 91 -2.64 0.33 -2.55
CA PHE A 91 -3.49 -0.48 -1.68
C PHE A 91 -4.89 0.13 -1.68
N ASP A 92 -5.95 -0.70 -1.58
CA ASP A 92 -7.39 -0.48 -1.44
C ASP A 92 -8.21 -0.88 -2.68
N ASP A 93 -7.65 -0.79 -3.89
CA ASP A 93 -8.33 -1.01 -5.18
C ASP A 93 -9.50 -0.05 -5.43
N TRP A 94 -9.23 1.23 -5.25
CA TRP A 94 -10.19 2.27 -5.54
C TRP A 94 -10.65 2.28 -7.01
N PRO A 95 -11.87 2.74 -7.30
CA PRO A 95 -12.35 2.86 -8.68
C PRO A 95 -11.42 3.69 -9.59
N MET A 96 -10.78 4.71 -9.03
CA MET A 96 -9.82 5.54 -9.77
C MET A 96 -8.54 4.76 -10.10
N ALA A 97 -8.03 3.91 -9.19
CA ALA A 97 -6.87 3.06 -9.45
C ALA A 97 -7.18 2.05 -10.56
N GLN A 98 -8.41 1.49 -10.60
CA GLN A 98 -8.86 0.64 -11.69
C GLN A 98 -8.90 1.40 -13.02
N ALA A 99 -9.52 2.58 -13.04
CA ALA A 99 -9.63 3.41 -14.24
C ALA A 99 -8.27 3.84 -14.81
N LEU A 100 -7.28 4.09 -13.94
CA LEU A 100 -5.92 4.48 -14.30
C LEU A 100 -4.98 3.28 -14.48
N ASN A 101 -5.49 2.05 -14.42
CA ASN A 101 -4.76 0.80 -14.60
C ASN A 101 -3.57 0.65 -13.62
N ILE A 102 -3.78 1.04 -12.36
CA ILE A 102 -2.78 0.97 -11.28
C ILE A 102 -2.87 -0.38 -10.59
N SER A 103 -1.73 -1.04 -10.40
CA SER A 103 -1.58 -2.25 -9.58
C SER A 103 -1.79 -1.91 -8.11
N THR A 104 -2.52 -2.76 -7.40
CA THR A 104 -2.90 -2.49 -6.01
C THR A 104 -3.23 -3.77 -5.26
N VAL A 105 -3.37 -3.69 -3.95
CA VAL A 105 -3.89 -4.78 -3.12
C VAL A 105 -5.34 -4.47 -2.76
N ARG A 106 -6.27 -5.32 -3.24
CA ARG A 106 -7.69 -5.20 -2.93
C ARG A 106 -7.98 -5.81 -1.58
N HIS A 107 -8.69 -5.08 -0.74
CA HIS A 107 -9.44 -5.61 0.39
C HIS A 107 -10.94 -5.48 0.12
N ASP A 108 -11.78 -6.24 0.82
CA ASP A 108 -13.24 -6.23 0.62
C ASP A 108 -13.97 -5.56 1.79
N PRO A 109 -14.30 -4.25 1.70
CA PRO A 109 -15.02 -3.53 2.74
C PRO A 109 -16.42 -4.10 3.03
N ARG A 110 -17.05 -4.76 2.03
CA ARG A 110 -18.36 -5.40 2.22
C ARG A 110 -18.25 -6.58 3.19
N SER A 111 -17.23 -7.41 3.01
CA SER A 111 -16.99 -8.54 3.91
C SER A 111 -16.71 -8.05 5.34
N TYR A 112 -15.93 -6.97 5.51
CA TYR A 112 -15.70 -6.37 6.82
C TYR A 112 -17.01 -5.91 7.47
N GLY A 113 -17.84 -5.17 6.72
CA GLY A 113 -19.13 -4.71 7.22
C GLY A 113 -20.08 -5.85 7.57
N ALA A 114 -20.14 -6.90 6.75
CA ALA A 114 -20.98 -8.07 7.00
C ALA A 114 -20.52 -8.83 8.26
N LEU A 115 -19.23 -9.09 8.40
CA LEU A 115 -18.67 -9.76 9.57
C LEU A 115 -18.85 -8.95 10.86
N ALA A 116 -18.66 -7.63 10.80
CA ALA A 116 -18.89 -6.75 11.94
C ALA A 116 -20.37 -6.76 12.36
N ALA A 117 -21.31 -6.70 11.40
CA ALA A 117 -22.73 -6.78 11.68
C ALA A 117 -23.14 -8.14 12.29
N ASP A 118 -22.63 -9.26 11.74
CA ASP A 118 -22.87 -10.58 12.28
C ASP A 118 -22.38 -10.69 13.72
N ALA A 119 -21.14 -10.27 13.97
CA ALA A 119 -20.56 -10.29 15.30
C ALA A 119 -21.38 -9.44 16.30
N ALA A 120 -21.80 -8.24 15.91
CA ALA A 120 -22.62 -7.36 16.74
C ALA A 120 -23.98 -8.01 17.07
N ILE A 121 -24.65 -8.62 16.11
CA ILE A 121 -25.94 -9.30 16.29
C ILE A 121 -25.79 -10.50 17.23
N ARG A 122 -24.76 -11.31 17.06
CA ARG A 122 -24.51 -12.48 17.91
C ARG A 122 -24.21 -12.07 19.35
N LEU A 123 -23.37 -11.06 19.54
CA LEU A 123 -23.09 -10.49 20.87
C LEU A 123 -24.37 -9.91 21.52
N SER A 124 -25.23 -9.26 20.77
CA SER A 124 -26.51 -8.72 21.30
C SER A 124 -27.47 -9.83 21.77
N ARG A 125 -27.32 -11.06 21.27
CA ARG A 125 -28.08 -12.23 21.69
C ARG A 125 -27.43 -12.99 22.86
N GLY A 126 -26.30 -12.50 23.39
CA GLY A 126 -25.55 -13.14 24.47
C GLY A 126 -24.69 -14.30 24.03
N GLU A 127 -24.42 -14.44 22.71
CA GLU A 127 -23.49 -15.45 22.21
C GLU A 127 -22.04 -15.08 22.56
N ILE A 128 -21.23 -16.08 22.87
CA ILE A 128 -19.79 -15.89 23.09
C ILE A 128 -19.08 -16.10 21.76
N LEU A 129 -18.38 -15.08 21.28
CA LEU A 129 -17.49 -15.22 20.13
C LEU A 129 -16.18 -15.87 20.58
N THR A 130 -15.85 -17.02 19.98
CA THR A 130 -14.62 -17.75 20.29
C THR A 130 -13.39 -17.16 19.60
N GLU A 131 -13.60 -16.43 18.50
CA GLU A 131 -12.54 -15.77 17.77
C GLU A 131 -12.42 -14.30 18.19
N SER A 132 -11.27 -13.94 18.70
CA SER A 132 -10.96 -12.56 19.09
C SER A 132 -10.54 -11.67 17.89
N CYS A 133 -10.18 -12.29 16.76
CA CYS A 133 -9.76 -11.63 15.55
C CYS A 133 -10.19 -12.44 14.33
N ILE A 134 -10.84 -11.78 13.38
CA ILE A 134 -11.23 -12.37 12.10
C ILE A 134 -10.41 -11.70 11.01
N VAL A 135 -9.57 -12.48 10.32
CA VAL A 135 -8.75 -11.98 9.21
C VAL A 135 -9.52 -12.14 7.91
N VAL A 136 -9.74 -11.03 7.20
CA VAL A 136 -10.32 -11.04 5.85
C VAL A 136 -9.18 -11.04 4.83
N PRO A 137 -9.15 -12.01 3.89
CA PRO A 137 -8.07 -12.09 2.92
C PRO A 137 -8.07 -10.90 1.95
N THR A 138 -6.88 -10.52 1.52
CA THR A 138 -6.67 -9.52 0.46
C THR A 138 -6.33 -10.21 -0.87
N THR A 139 -6.43 -9.46 -1.97
CA THR A 139 -6.11 -9.95 -3.32
C THR A 139 -5.18 -8.98 -4.03
N LEU A 140 -4.07 -9.50 -4.56
CA LEU A 140 -3.17 -8.71 -5.40
C LEU A 140 -3.79 -8.50 -6.79
N MET A 141 -3.96 -7.25 -7.17
CA MET A 141 -4.51 -6.81 -8.45
C MET A 141 -3.37 -6.26 -9.32
N LEU A 142 -2.74 -7.13 -10.13
CA LEU A 142 -1.68 -6.71 -11.05
C LEU A 142 -2.28 -6.00 -12.27
N ARG A 143 -1.75 -4.82 -12.59
CA ARG A 143 -2.17 -3.98 -13.71
C ARG A 143 -0.94 -3.36 -14.41
N GLY A 144 -1.11 -2.20 -15.03
CA GLY A 144 -0.10 -1.58 -15.88
C GLY A 144 0.99 -0.77 -15.17
N THR A 145 1.05 -0.75 -13.85
CA THR A 145 2.08 0.02 -13.12
C THR A 145 3.15 -0.83 -12.44
N THR A 146 3.10 -2.16 -12.62
CA THR A 146 4.13 -3.08 -12.12
C THR A 146 4.64 -3.95 -13.25
N GLY A 147 5.94 -4.21 -13.26
CA GLY A 147 6.63 -5.02 -14.26
C GLY A 147 7.96 -5.55 -13.75
N PRO A 148 8.72 -6.27 -14.60
CA PRO A 148 10.07 -6.72 -14.27
C PRO A 148 10.96 -5.52 -13.91
N ALA A 149 11.90 -5.73 -12.99
CA ALA A 149 12.91 -4.72 -12.71
C ALA A 149 13.71 -4.36 -13.98
N PRO A 150 14.11 -3.08 -14.16
CA PRO A 150 14.99 -2.69 -15.24
C PRO A 150 16.25 -3.59 -15.23
N ARG A 151 16.70 -3.98 -16.41
CA ARG A 151 18.00 -4.65 -16.57
C ARG A 151 19.05 -3.56 -16.76
N ASP A 152 20.13 -3.66 -16.01
CA ASP A 152 21.34 -2.82 -16.17
C ASP A 152 21.95 -2.96 -17.57
#